data_337f994a24f0bdb1a6db74c86a6e8f30
#
_entry.id   337f994a24f0bdb1a6db74c86a6e8f30
#
_cell.length_a   1.000
_cell.length_b   1.000
_cell.length_c   1.000
_cell.angle_alpha   90.00
_cell.angle_beta   90.00
_cell.angle_gamma   90.00
#
_symmetry.space_group_name_H-M   'P 1'
#
loop_
_entity.id
_entity.type
_entity.pdbx_description
1 polymer ?
#
loop_
_entity_poly.entity_id
_entity_poly.type
_entity_poly.pdbx_seq_one_letter_code
_entity_poly.pdbx_strand_id
1 'polypeptide(L)' 'NLPEEMYVTISVHNLIGQKIVNLVSEVQQIGHHEVVWDSKDAHRNIVSSGVYIYSITAGEHTALKKMILMR' A
#
# COMPACT_ATOMS: atom_id res chain seq x y z
N ASN A 1 2.91 4.60 12.97
CA ASN A 1 3.27 5.96 13.39
C ASN A 1 4.58 6.37 12.74
N LEU A 2 4.67 7.64 12.37
CA LEU A 2 5.89 8.20 11.81
C LEU A 2 6.61 9.02 12.87
N PRO A 3 7.93 8.83 13.04
CA PRO A 3 8.69 9.62 14.01
C PRO A 3 8.92 11.05 13.56
N GLU A 4 8.81 11.29 12.25
CA GLU A 4 8.99 12.63 11.70
C GLU A 4 8.30 12.73 10.35
N GLU A 5 8.19 13.94 9.84
CA GLU A 5 7.63 14.14 8.51
C GLU A 5 8.51 13.46 7.46
N MET A 6 7.90 12.68 6.56
CA MET A 6 8.65 12.02 5.50
C MET A 6 7.74 11.62 4.35
N TYR A 7 8.34 11.38 3.20
CA TYR A 7 7.61 10.93 2.02
C TYR A 7 7.26 9.46 2.20
N VAL A 8 5.98 9.13 2.04
CA VAL A 8 5.49 7.77 2.24
C VAL A 8 4.85 7.28 0.96
N THR A 9 5.20 6.05 0.56
CA THR A 9 4.60 5.38 -0.57
C THR A 9 4.05 4.04 -0.10
N ILE A 10 2.78 3.78 -0.38
CA ILE A 10 2.15 2.50 -0.07
C ILE A 10 1.57 1.96 -1.37
N SER A 11 2.01 0.77 -1.76
CA SER A 11 1.60 0.13 -3.01
C SER A 11 1.14 -1.29 -2.77
N VAL A 12 0.20 -1.75 -3.59
CA VAL A 12 -0.28 -3.13 -3.55
C VAL A 12 0.26 -3.85 -4.77
N HIS A 13 0.77 -5.06 -4.55
CA HIS A 13 1.32 -5.92 -5.60
C HIS A 13 0.67 -7.29 -5.54
N ASN A 14 0.65 -7.99 -6.68
CA ASN A 14 0.22 -9.37 -6.69
C ASN A 14 1.42 -10.28 -6.36
N LEU A 15 1.20 -11.61 -6.35
CA LEU A 15 2.25 -12.54 -5.96
C LEU A 15 3.40 -12.64 -6.94
N ILE A 16 3.21 -12.24 -8.18
CA ILE A 16 4.30 -12.22 -9.15
C ILE A 16 5.00 -10.87 -9.22
N GLY A 17 4.67 -9.96 -8.29
CA GLY A 17 5.38 -8.70 -8.15
C GLY A 17 4.86 -7.55 -8.99
N GLN A 18 3.75 -7.74 -9.69
CA GLN A 18 3.18 -6.67 -10.50
C GLN A 18 2.45 -5.68 -9.60
N LYS A 19 2.70 -4.39 -9.82
CA LYS A 19 2.02 -3.35 -9.05
C LYS A 19 0.57 -3.26 -9.49
N ILE A 20 -0.32 -3.33 -8.52
CA ILE A 20 -1.76 -3.21 -8.76
C ILE A 20 -2.21 -1.77 -8.64
N VAL A 21 -1.78 -1.09 -7.58
CA VAL A 21 -2.19 0.28 -7.33
C VAL A 21 -1.28 0.93 -6.29
N ASN A 22 -1.12 2.25 -6.39
CA ASN A 22 -0.53 3.06 -5.32
C ASN A 22 -1.66 3.59 -4.46
N LEU A 23 -1.60 3.34 -3.16
CA LEU A 23 -2.60 3.86 -2.23
C LEU A 23 -2.19 5.20 -1.67
N VAL A 24 -0.90 5.39 -1.41
CA VAL A 24 -0.38 6.63 -0.87
C VAL A 24 0.93 6.96 -1.58
N SER A 25 1.12 8.23 -1.91
CA SER A 25 2.36 8.71 -2.51
C SER A 25 2.45 10.19 -2.19
N GLU A 26 2.79 10.51 -0.94
CA GLU A 26 2.81 11.89 -0.47
C GLU A 26 3.63 12.03 0.79
N VAL A 27 3.95 13.27 1.13
CA VAL A 27 4.60 13.58 2.40
C VAL A 27 3.56 13.50 3.50
N GLN A 28 3.87 12.74 4.55
CA GLN A 28 3.00 12.61 5.71
C GLN A 28 3.72 13.12 6.94
N GLN A 29 2.95 13.76 7.80
CA GLN A 29 3.48 14.36 9.01
C GLN A 29 3.46 13.36 10.16
N ILE A 30 4.11 13.73 11.25
CA ILE A 30 4.16 12.92 12.47
C ILE A 30 2.74 12.54 12.88
N GLY A 31 2.56 11.28 13.25
CA GLY A 31 1.29 10.81 13.77
C GLY A 31 0.94 9.43 13.27
N HIS A 32 -0.27 9.02 13.58
CA HIS A 32 -0.81 7.74 13.17
C HIS A 32 -1.66 7.93 11.93
N HIS A 33 -1.37 7.15 10.89
CA HIS A 33 -2.07 7.24 9.61
C HIS A 33 -2.71 5.92 9.27
N GLU A 34 -3.88 5.98 8.64
CA GLU A 34 -4.58 4.79 8.19
C GLU A 34 -4.83 4.89 6.69
N VAL A 35 -4.78 3.74 6.02
CA VAL A 35 -5.04 3.63 4.59
C VAL A 35 -6.01 2.49 4.38
N VAL A 36 -7.04 2.75 3.57
CA VAL A 36 -8.03 1.73 3.22
C VAL A 36 -7.93 1.45 1.73
N TRP A 37 -7.85 0.17 1.38
CA TRP A 37 -7.84 -0.26 -0.02
C TRP A 37 -9.25 -0.76 -0.37
N ASP A 38 -9.78 -0.22 -1.46
CA ASP A 38 -11.14 -0.53 -1.90
C ASP A 38 -11.21 -1.73 -2.85
N SER A 39 -10.12 -2.50 -2.94
CA SER A 39 -10.02 -3.68 -3.80
C SER A 39 -10.04 -3.35 -5.28
N LYS A 40 -9.63 -2.15 -5.65
CA LYS A 40 -9.57 -1.74 -7.05
C LYS A 40 -8.14 -1.45 -7.46
N ASP A 41 -7.85 -1.72 -8.74
CA ASP A 41 -6.53 -1.41 -9.30
C ASP A 41 -6.45 0.06 -9.69
N ALA A 42 -5.35 0.44 -10.36
CA ALA A 42 -5.14 1.83 -10.75
C ALA A 42 -6.14 2.32 -11.79
N HIS A 43 -6.80 1.39 -12.48
CA HIS A 43 -7.81 1.70 -13.49
C HIS A 43 -9.23 1.61 -12.93
N ARG A 44 -9.37 1.46 -11.62
CA ARG A 44 -10.65 1.37 -10.92
C ARG A 44 -11.41 0.10 -11.20
N ASN A 45 -10.73 -0.92 -11.66
CA ASN A 45 -11.32 -2.25 -11.85
C ASN A 45 -11.16 -3.07 -10.59
N ILE A 46 -12.21 -3.78 -10.21
CA ILE A 46 -12.18 -4.63 -9.03
C ILE A 46 -11.27 -5.82 -9.29
N VAL A 47 -10.34 -6.07 -8.38
CA VAL A 47 -9.42 -7.21 -8.51
C VAL A 47 -10.03 -8.45 -7.86
N SER A 48 -9.55 -9.62 -8.29
CA SER A 48 -10.08 -10.89 -7.78
C SER A 48 -9.59 -11.16 -6.36
N SER A 49 -10.32 -12.01 -5.65
CA SER A 49 -9.92 -12.46 -4.33
C SER A 49 -8.59 -13.22 -4.42
N GLY A 50 -7.78 -13.11 -3.40
CA GLY A 50 -6.51 -13.81 -3.38
C GLY A 50 -5.53 -13.16 -2.43
N VAL A 51 -4.27 -13.53 -2.59
CA VAL A 51 -3.19 -13.01 -1.75
C VAL A 51 -2.51 -11.87 -2.47
N TYR A 52 -2.32 -10.79 -1.74
CA TYR A 52 -1.64 -9.60 -2.25
C TYR A 52 -0.56 -9.18 -1.25
N ILE A 53 0.41 -8.44 -1.76
CA ILE A 53 1.51 -7.93 -0.95
C ILE A 53 1.44 -6.42 -1.04
N TYR A 54 1.47 -5.74 0.11
CA TYR A 54 1.60 -4.31 0.08
C TYR A 54 2.96 -3.90 0.62
N SER A 55 3.54 -2.90 -0.01
CA SER A 55 4.84 -2.36 0.37
C SER A 55 4.64 -0.96 0.93
N ILE A 56 5.31 -0.68 2.03
CA ILE A 56 5.31 0.63 2.65
C ILE A 56 6.73 1.15 2.63
N THR A 57 6.94 2.28 1.98
CA THR A 57 8.25 2.93 1.97
C THR A 57 8.10 4.29 2.64
N ALA A 58 8.88 4.53 3.67
CA ALA A 58 8.85 5.78 4.42
C ALA A 58 10.30 6.21 4.64
N GLY A 59 10.74 7.22 3.88
CA GLY A 59 12.14 7.62 3.89
C GLY A 59 13.02 6.49 3.40
N GLU A 60 13.92 6.01 4.25
CA GLU A 60 14.80 4.90 3.92
C GLU A 60 14.27 3.56 4.41
N HIS A 61 13.12 3.56 5.05
CA HIS A 61 12.54 2.34 5.60
C HIS A 61 11.55 1.73 4.62
N THR A 62 11.63 0.43 4.43
CA THR A 62 10.71 -0.31 3.58
C THR A 62 10.22 -1.55 4.32
N ALA A 63 8.93 -1.79 4.28
CA ALA A 63 8.33 -2.98 4.87
C ALA A 63 7.39 -3.61 3.85
N LEU A 64 7.39 -4.94 3.82
CA LEU A 64 6.49 -5.70 2.96
C LEU A 64 5.59 -6.54 3.85
N LYS A 65 4.31 -6.55 3.55
CA LYS A 65 3.34 -7.34 4.30
C LYS A 65 2.40 -8.06 3.35
N LYS A 66 2.01 -9.25 3.75
CA LYS A 66 1.07 -10.06 2.97
C LYS A 66 -0.33 -9.85 3.51
N MET A 67 -1.29 -9.81 2.62
CA MET A 67 -2.69 -9.72 3.03
C MET A 67 -3.53 -10.63 2.15
N ILE A 68 -4.69 -11.01 2.68
CA ILE A 68 -5.64 -11.85 1.95
C ILE A 68 -6.88 -11.03 1.70
N LEU A 69 -7.26 -10.94 0.43
CA LEU A 69 -8.47 -10.25 0.03
C LEU A 69 -9.56 -11.28 -0.17
N MET A 70 -10.65 -11.11 0.57
CA MET A 70 -11.82 -11.97 0.45
C MET A 70 -13.01 -11.12 0.03
N ARG A 71 -13.75 -11.61 -0.93
CA ARG A 71 -14.84 -10.86 -1.53
C ARG A 71 -16.12 -11.66 -1.53
#